data_0942aecf7a09305013a60ac79583ee69
#
_entry.id   0942aecf7a09305013a60ac79583ee69
#
_cell.length_a   1.000
_cell.length_b   1.000
_cell.length_c   1.000
_cell.angle_alpha   90.00
_cell.angle_beta   90.00
_cell.angle_gamma   90.00
#
_symmetry.space_group_name_H-M   'P 1'
#
loop_
_entity.id
_entity.type
_entity.pdbx_description
1 polymer ?
#
loop_
_entity_poly.entity_id
_entity_poly.type
_entity_poly.pdbx_seq_one_letter_code
_entity_poly.pdbx_strand_id
1 'polypeptide(L)'
;MSTRRGDDASGPWQCDHGAQYFTARDDAFRAEVRRWQNAGAAALWDARILSFDGETWRTSDAPPERFVGTPRMTSPATWLAGSLGERVMCQWQTTVQALVPDAEGWTLDTAEHGRLSQRYRAVLLAVPAPQAQPLLSAVAPSGAALAGGARMRASWAVMVRCPAPLALPWEGAFINAGPLRWVARDSSKPGRTGPETWLLHASAQWSEAHLEDDAAAVTQQLLAAFTELGGPRPEQVQATAHRWRFADTEPALTVGHWWDAEASLGLCGDWLHGGKVEGAWLSGWGLAQRVAQAVRD
;
A
#
# COMPACT_ATOMS: atom_id res chain seq x y z
N MET A 1 1.78 -1.76 0.62
CA MET A 1 1.47 -3.21 0.62
C MET A 1 1.06 -3.61 2.03
N SER A 2 -0.03 -4.34 2.21
CA SER A 2 -0.51 -4.77 3.55
C SER A 2 -1.31 -6.06 3.44
N THR A 3 -1.10 -6.98 4.39
CA THR A 3 -1.86 -8.23 4.49
C THR A 3 -2.40 -8.35 5.92
N ARG A 4 -3.71 -8.49 6.06
CA ARG A 4 -4.35 -8.78 7.34
C ARG A 4 -4.38 -10.28 7.58
N ARG A 5 -4.18 -10.68 8.81
CA ARG A 5 -4.28 -12.06 9.27
C ARG A 5 -5.21 -12.14 10.46
N GLY A 6 -5.88 -13.25 10.58
CA GLY A 6 -6.71 -13.57 11.73
C GLY A 6 -6.87 -15.07 11.87
N ASP A 7 -7.53 -15.45 12.92
CA ASP A 7 -7.95 -16.82 13.22
C ASP A 7 -9.40 -16.75 13.71
N ASP A 8 -10.25 -17.59 13.17
CA ASP A 8 -11.67 -17.66 13.53
C ASP A 8 -12.14 -19.12 13.49
N ALA A 9 -13.44 -19.35 13.61
CA ALA A 9 -14.02 -20.69 13.62
C ALA A 9 -13.70 -21.53 12.36
N SER A 10 -13.32 -20.87 11.26
CA SER A 10 -12.90 -21.50 10.00
C SER A 10 -11.38 -21.75 9.94
N GLY A 11 -10.65 -21.44 11.01
CA GLY A 11 -9.20 -21.53 11.11
C GLY A 11 -8.47 -20.25 10.68
N PRO A 12 -7.13 -20.33 10.54
CA PRO A 12 -6.32 -19.18 10.18
C PRO A 12 -6.61 -18.69 8.77
N TRP A 13 -6.70 -17.39 8.60
CA TRP A 13 -6.95 -16.74 7.33
C TRP A 13 -6.03 -15.55 7.10
N GLN A 14 -5.87 -15.17 5.86
CA GLN A 14 -5.18 -13.95 5.46
C GLN A 14 -5.88 -13.30 4.27
N CYS A 15 -5.72 -11.99 4.12
CA CYS A 15 -6.20 -11.24 2.96
C CYS A 15 -5.36 -9.99 2.74
N ASP A 16 -4.93 -9.75 1.52
CA ASP A 16 -4.25 -8.52 1.14
C ASP A 16 -5.28 -7.40 0.98
N HIS A 17 -5.25 -6.41 1.87
CA HIS A 17 -6.25 -5.35 1.92
C HIS A 17 -5.73 -3.96 1.52
N GLY A 18 -4.45 -3.87 1.16
CA GLY A 18 -3.83 -2.71 0.53
C GLY A 18 -3.65 -2.91 -0.97
N ALA A 19 -2.42 -2.70 -1.48
CA ALA A 19 -2.10 -3.00 -2.88
C ALA A 19 -2.42 -4.46 -3.20
N GLN A 20 -3.08 -4.68 -4.34
CA GLN A 20 -3.60 -6.00 -4.70
C GLN A 20 -2.65 -6.79 -5.58
N TYR A 21 -1.93 -6.10 -6.39
CA TYR A 21 -0.86 -6.56 -7.26
C TYR A 21 0.02 -5.36 -7.60
N PHE A 22 1.10 -5.60 -8.30
CA PHE A 22 1.90 -4.56 -8.93
C PHE A 22 2.32 -4.97 -10.33
N THR A 23 2.60 -3.98 -11.15
CA THR A 23 3.20 -4.13 -12.47
C THR A 23 4.62 -3.60 -12.42
N ALA A 24 5.49 -4.03 -13.33
CA ALA A 24 6.85 -3.54 -13.45
C ALA A 24 7.12 -3.10 -14.89
N ARG A 25 7.39 -1.81 -15.07
CA ARG A 25 7.63 -1.18 -16.38
C ARG A 25 9.04 -0.65 -16.50
N ASP A 26 9.54 -0.03 -15.44
CA ASP A 26 10.91 0.47 -15.37
C ASP A 26 11.91 -0.69 -15.29
N ASP A 27 13.04 -0.59 -15.99
CA ASP A 27 14.01 -1.69 -16.10
C ASP A 27 14.70 -2.00 -14.77
N ALA A 28 14.99 -0.98 -13.94
CA ALA A 28 15.59 -1.17 -12.64
C ALA A 28 14.58 -1.84 -11.68
N PHE A 29 13.31 -1.43 -11.72
CA PHE A 29 12.28 -2.09 -10.94
C PHE A 29 12.00 -3.51 -11.42
N ARG A 30 12.02 -3.76 -12.74
CA ARG A 30 11.95 -5.14 -13.30
C ARG A 30 13.08 -6.03 -12.80
N ALA A 31 14.30 -5.48 -12.73
CA ALA A 31 15.43 -6.21 -12.18
C ALA A 31 15.20 -6.57 -10.70
N GLU A 32 14.67 -5.65 -9.91
CA GLU A 32 14.35 -5.90 -8.50
C GLU A 32 13.22 -6.91 -8.34
N VAL A 33 12.16 -6.85 -9.15
CA VAL A 33 11.08 -7.85 -9.14
C VAL A 33 11.63 -9.25 -9.44
N ARG A 34 12.56 -9.39 -10.40
CA ARG A 34 13.26 -10.67 -10.64
C ARG A 34 14.03 -11.16 -9.42
N ARG A 35 14.68 -10.26 -8.66
CA ARG A 35 15.35 -10.64 -7.41
C ARG A 35 14.35 -11.16 -6.38
N TRP A 36 13.18 -10.50 -6.23
CA TRP A 36 12.11 -10.96 -5.35
C TRP A 36 11.55 -12.31 -5.78
N GLN A 37 11.36 -12.54 -7.09
CA GLN A 37 10.93 -13.84 -7.62
C GLN A 37 11.93 -14.95 -7.32
N ASN A 38 13.22 -14.71 -7.57
CA ASN A 38 14.29 -15.68 -7.29
C ASN A 38 14.40 -16.02 -5.80
N ALA A 39 14.06 -15.08 -4.92
CA ALA A 39 14.03 -15.26 -3.48
C ALA A 39 12.68 -15.85 -2.96
N GLY A 40 11.72 -16.12 -3.84
CA GLY A 40 10.39 -16.57 -3.45
C GLY A 40 9.54 -15.52 -2.75
N ALA A 41 9.95 -14.25 -2.79
CA ALA A 41 9.24 -13.13 -2.15
C ALA A 41 8.16 -12.51 -3.04
N ALA A 42 8.16 -12.79 -4.35
CA ALA A 42 7.13 -12.37 -5.30
C ALA A 42 6.88 -13.47 -6.34
N ALA A 43 5.70 -13.44 -6.95
CA ALA A 43 5.34 -14.32 -8.05
C ALA A 43 4.41 -13.63 -9.05
N LEU A 44 4.38 -14.13 -10.28
CA LEU A 44 3.38 -13.74 -11.28
C LEU A 44 2.00 -14.24 -10.81
N TRP A 45 1.02 -13.39 -10.88
CA TRP A 45 -0.38 -13.75 -10.67
C TRP A 45 -1.07 -13.84 -12.04
N ASP A 46 -1.17 -15.05 -12.54
CA ASP A 46 -1.86 -15.38 -13.79
C ASP A 46 -3.35 -15.49 -13.51
N ALA A 47 -4.00 -14.34 -13.46
CA ALA A 47 -5.41 -14.19 -13.10
C ALA A 47 -6.23 -13.68 -14.27
N ARG A 48 -7.43 -14.20 -14.42
CA ARG A 48 -8.43 -13.64 -15.33
C ARG A 48 -9.03 -12.38 -14.71
N ILE A 49 -8.63 -11.24 -15.23
CA ILE A 49 -9.11 -9.94 -14.79
C ILE A 49 -10.06 -9.35 -15.81
N LEU A 50 -11.26 -8.99 -15.35
CA LEU A 50 -12.28 -8.34 -16.15
C LEU A 50 -12.44 -6.86 -15.79
N SER A 51 -13.21 -6.14 -16.59
CA SER A 51 -13.77 -4.83 -16.24
C SER A 51 -15.28 -4.84 -16.46
N PHE A 52 -16.00 -4.17 -15.56
CA PHE A 52 -17.46 -4.01 -15.61
C PHE A 52 -17.79 -2.52 -15.63
N ASP A 53 -18.56 -2.08 -16.61
CA ASP A 53 -18.93 -0.67 -16.79
C ASP A 53 -20.32 -0.31 -16.25
N GLY A 54 -21.00 -1.26 -15.61
CA GLY A 54 -22.37 -1.15 -15.11
C GLY A 54 -23.36 -1.98 -15.92
N GLU A 55 -23.01 -2.37 -17.14
CA GLU A 55 -23.87 -3.14 -18.03
C GLU A 55 -23.14 -4.36 -18.62
N THR A 56 -21.89 -4.19 -19.03
CA THR A 56 -21.15 -5.21 -19.77
C THR A 56 -19.81 -5.57 -19.12
N TRP A 57 -19.45 -6.84 -19.23
CA TRP A 57 -18.16 -7.36 -18.83
C TRP A 57 -17.21 -7.40 -20.02
N ARG A 58 -15.96 -6.95 -19.82
CA ARG A 58 -14.93 -6.90 -20.86
C ARG A 58 -13.62 -7.50 -20.36
N THR A 59 -12.88 -8.13 -21.28
CA THR A 59 -11.49 -8.55 -21.09
C THR A 59 -10.55 -7.55 -21.74
N SER A 60 -9.30 -7.48 -21.29
CA SER A 60 -8.25 -6.75 -22.00
C SER A 60 -7.61 -7.66 -23.03
N ASP A 61 -7.40 -7.18 -24.25
CA ASP A 61 -6.73 -7.92 -25.33
C ASP A 61 -5.22 -8.08 -25.07
N ALA A 62 -4.63 -7.18 -24.25
CA ALA A 62 -3.22 -7.19 -23.88
C ALA A 62 -3.06 -6.87 -22.37
N PRO A 63 -3.38 -7.83 -21.48
CA PRO A 63 -3.25 -7.58 -20.06
C PRO A 63 -1.77 -7.46 -19.66
N PRO A 64 -1.43 -6.50 -18.79
CA PRO A 64 -0.08 -6.42 -18.27
C PRO A 64 0.21 -7.60 -17.34
N GLU A 65 1.49 -7.96 -17.24
CA GLU A 65 1.94 -8.86 -16.18
C GLU A 65 1.64 -8.26 -14.81
N ARG A 66 1.03 -9.07 -13.94
CA ARG A 66 0.70 -8.69 -12.56
C ARG A 66 1.47 -9.56 -11.59
N PHE A 67 2.22 -8.91 -10.72
CA PHE A 67 3.00 -9.59 -9.69
C PHE A 67 2.35 -9.37 -8.32
N VAL A 68 2.51 -10.35 -7.46
CA VAL A 68 2.09 -10.28 -6.05
C VAL A 68 3.24 -10.69 -5.15
N GLY A 69 3.26 -10.18 -3.94
CA GLY A 69 4.16 -10.72 -2.90
C GLY A 69 3.72 -12.14 -2.50
N THR A 70 4.67 -13.02 -2.21
CA THR A 70 4.45 -14.43 -1.86
C THR A 70 5.17 -14.79 -0.57
N PRO A 71 4.53 -15.44 0.42
CA PRO A 71 3.13 -15.86 0.50
C PRO A 71 2.15 -14.72 0.85
N ARG A 72 2.57 -13.49 0.94
CA ARG A 72 1.78 -12.30 1.31
C ARG A 72 2.23 -11.09 0.53
N MET A 73 1.34 -10.13 0.34
CA MET A 73 1.71 -8.89 -0.35
C MET A 73 2.84 -8.11 0.34
N THR A 74 3.03 -8.29 1.65
CA THR A 74 4.13 -7.71 2.43
C THR A 74 5.48 -8.41 2.24
N SER A 75 5.53 -9.58 1.62
CA SER A 75 6.76 -10.40 1.53
C SER A 75 7.95 -9.69 0.87
N PRO A 76 7.79 -8.91 -0.22
CA PRO A 76 8.91 -8.16 -0.80
C PRO A 76 9.52 -7.16 0.19
N ALA A 77 8.69 -6.44 0.95
CA ALA A 77 9.17 -5.49 1.97
C ALA A 77 9.86 -6.22 3.13
N THR A 78 9.32 -7.37 3.56
CA THR A 78 9.94 -8.21 4.60
C THR A 78 11.30 -8.75 4.13
N TRP A 79 11.39 -9.19 2.88
CA TRP A 79 12.64 -9.67 2.31
C TRP A 79 13.69 -8.56 2.20
N LEU A 80 13.29 -7.37 1.73
CA LEU A 80 14.16 -6.19 1.70
C LEU A 80 14.69 -5.87 3.10
N ALA A 81 13.82 -5.79 4.10
CA ALA A 81 14.22 -5.53 5.49
C ALA A 81 15.19 -6.59 6.01
N GLY A 82 14.95 -7.87 5.73
CA GLY A 82 15.85 -8.97 6.11
C GLY A 82 17.19 -8.95 5.39
N SER A 83 17.29 -8.32 4.21
CA SER A 83 18.54 -8.21 3.44
C SER A 83 19.45 -7.05 3.87
N LEU A 84 19.00 -6.17 4.77
CA LEU A 84 19.76 -4.97 5.18
C LEU A 84 21.00 -5.28 6.05
N GLY A 85 21.09 -6.49 6.60
CA GLY A 85 22.20 -6.92 7.44
C GLY A 85 22.26 -6.24 8.83
N GLU A 86 23.27 -6.59 9.61
CA GLU A 86 23.42 -6.17 11.02
C GLU A 86 23.70 -4.65 11.21
N ARG A 87 24.07 -3.96 10.16
CA ARG A 87 24.35 -2.51 10.21
C ARG A 87 23.09 -1.65 10.27
N VAL A 88 21.93 -2.24 10.04
CA VAL A 88 20.64 -1.53 10.04
C VAL A 88 19.81 -2.01 11.21
N MET A 89 19.47 -1.10 12.09
CA MET A 89 18.56 -1.35 13.21
C MET A 89 17.14 -0.98 12.81
N CYS A 90 16.23 -1.95 12.84
CA CYS A 90 14.80 -1.73 12.67
C CYS A 90 14.14 -1.57 14.06
N GLN A 91 13.61 -0.40 14.32
CA GLN A 91 12.87 -0.13 15.56
C GLN A 91 11.37 -0.10 15.24
N TRP A 92 10.66 -1.09 15.74
CA TRP A 92 9.21 -1.24 15.56
C TRP A 92 8.44 -0.58 16.69
N GLN A 93 7.14 -0.32 16.48
CA GLN A 93 6.26 0.30 17.48
C GLN A 93 6.82 1.63 18.00
N THR A 94 7.34 2.45 17.08
CA THR A 94 7.96 3.72 17.40
C THR A 94 7.41 4.78 16.45
N THR A 95 6.57 5.65 16.97
CA THR A 95 5.90 6.70 16.21
C THR A 95 6.67 8.00 16.38
N VAL A 96 7.33 8.47 15.31
CA VAL A 96 8.01 9.76 15.31
C VAL A 96 6.98 10.88 15.28
N GLN A 97 7.06 11.80 16.25
CA GLN A 97 6.18 12.95 16.42
C GLN A 97 6.84 14.28 16.04
N ALA A 98 8.18 14.38 16.21
CA ALA A 98 8.91 15.57 15.81
C ALA A 98 10.34 15.24 15.38
N LEU A 99 10.86 16.06 14.47
CA LEU A 99 12.26 16.12 14.09
C LEU A 99 12.89 17.31 14.80
N VAL A 100 13.94 17.07 15.56
CA VAL A 100 14.60 18.12 16.36
C VAL A 100 16.03 18.30 15.87
N PRO A 101 16.34 19.42 15.19
CA PRO A 101 17.70 19.70 14.74
C PRO A 101 18.61 20.06 15.93
N ASP A 102 19.87 19.67 15.84
CA ASP A 102 20.94 20.15 16.71
C ASP A 102 22.21 20.47 15.91
N ALA A 103 23.28 20.86 16.57
CA ALA A 103 24.55 21.27 15.92
C ALA A 103 25.24 20.09 15.18
N GLU A 104 24.88 18.85 15.47
CA GLU A 104 25.50 17.63 14.92
C GLU A 104 24.55 16.81 14.05
N GLY A 105 23.31 17.29 13.81
CA GLY A 105 22.31 16.63 13.00
C GLY A 105 20.91 16.62 13.60
N TRP A 106 20.33 15.47 13.80
CA TRP A 106 18.92 15.30 14.15
C TRP A 106 18.74 14.38 15.34
N THR A 107 17.83 14.73 16.23
CA THR A 107 17.21 13.80 17.20
C THR A 107 15.72 13.66 16.89
N LEU A 108 15.12 12.55 17.33
CA LEU A 108 13.71 12.24 17.07
C LEU A 108 12.93 12.19 18.37
N ASP A 109 11.81 12.89 18.42
CA ASP A 109 10.83 12.75 19.49
C ASP A 109 9.81 11.70 19.08
N THR A 110 9.55 10.73 19.94
CA THR A 110 8.64 9.61 19.69
C THR A 110 7.52 9.54 20.74
N ALA A 111 6.38 9.01 20.34
CA ALA A 111 5.22 8.87 21.23
C ALA A 111 5.49 7.87 22.37
N GLU A 112 6.16 6.76 22.05
CA GLU A 112 6.34 5.63 22.97
C GLU A 112 7.57 5.80 23.88
N HIS A 113 8.61 6.52 23.42
CA HIS A 113 9.91 6.56 24.10
C HIS A 113 10.39 7.98 24.40
N GLY A 114 9.59 9.01 24.08
CA GLY A 114 10.04 10.40 24.17
C GLY A 114 11.18 10.70 23.20
N ARG A 115 12.10 11.58 23.60
CA ARG A 115 13.27 11.92 22.80
C ARG A 115 14.29 10.79 22.80
N LEU A 116 14.64 10.28 21.61
CA LEU A 116 15.69 9.29 21.46
C LEU A 116 17.06 9.92 21.72
N SER A 117 17.93 9.19 22.41
CA SER A 117 19.32 9.62 22.67
C SER A 117 20.21 9.54 21.43
N GLN A 118 19.81 8.76 20.42
CA GLN A 118 20.56 8.59 19.18
C GLN A 118 20.44 9.83 18.31
N ARG A 119 21.57 10.22 17.69
CA ARG A 119 21.65 11.28 16.68
C ARG A 119 21.76 10.71 15.28
N TYR A 120 21.16 11.42 14.34
CA TYR A 120 21.12 11.04 12.93
C TYR A 120 21.69 12.17 12.08
N ARG A 121 22.60 11.88 11.17
CA ARG A 121 23.15 12.87 10.22
C ARG A 121 22.14 13.27 9.15
N ALA A 122 21.21 12.40 8.83
CA ALA A 122 20.13 12.66 7.87
C ALA A 122 18.85 11.97 8.32
N VAL A 123 17.69 12.51 7.95
CA VAL A 123 16.38 11.89 8.14
C VAL A 123 15.68 11.75 6.79
N LEU A 124 15.20 10.55 6.46
CA LEU A 124 14.47 10.25 5.25
C LEU A 124 13.06 9.80 5.62
N LEU A 125 12.06 10.58 5.23
CA LEU A 125 10.66 10.28 5.50
C LEU A 125 10.05 9.49 4.34
N ALA A 126 9.63 8.27 4.61
CA ALA A 126 8.93 7.39 3.69
C ALA A 126 7.49 7.11 4.16
N VAL A 127 6.78 8.18 4.51
CA VAL A 127 5.42 8.17 5.07
C VAL A 127 4.44 8.88 4.14
N PRO A 128 3.11 8.67 4.26
CA PRO A 128 2.11 9.43 3.50
C PRO A 128 2.26 10.93 3.67
N ALA A 129 1.94 11.69 2.62
CA ALA A 129 2.10 13.15 2.60
C ALA A 129 1.47 13.88 3.80
N PRO A 130 0.23 13.57 4.25
CA PRO A 130 -0.37 14.21 5.43
C PRO A 130 0.34 13.89 6.75
N GLN A 131 1.15 12.81 6.79
CA GLN A 131 1.99 12.49 7.95
C GLN A 131 3.37 13.15 7.87
N ALA A 132 3.90 13.35 6.66
CA ALA A 132 5.17 14.05 6.44
C ALA A 132 5.04 15.56 6.73
N GLN A 133 3.95 16.20 6.30
CA GLN A 133 3.74 17.64 6.39
C GLN A 133 3.97 18.20 7.82
N PRO A 134 3.32 17.69 8.88
CA PRO A 134 3.51 18.22 10.24
C PRO A 134 4.93 18.02 10.75
N LEU A 135 5.61 16.93 10.40
CA LEU A 135 6.99 16.67 10.79
C LEU A 135 7.98 17.67 10.18
N LEU A 136 7.67 18.21 9.00
CA LEU A 136 8.53 19.13 8.26
C LEU A 136 8.20 20.60 8.49
N SER A 137 7.01 20.93 8.96
CA SER A 137 6.49 22.30 9.00
C SER A 137 7.43 23.31 9.68
N ALA A 138 8.10 22.91 10.75
CA ALA A 138 9.01 23.78 11.49
C ALA A 138 10.46 23.75 10.98
N VAL A 139 10.87 22.69 10.30
CA VAL A 139 12.30 22.41 10.03
C VAL A 139 12.65 22.42 8.53
N ALA A 140 11.67 22.22 7.65
CA ALA A 140 11.85 22.21 6.20
C ALA A 140 10.57 22.68 5.48
N PRO A 141 10.30 24.01 5.45
CA PRO A 141 9.04 24.55 4.91
C PRO A 141 8.78 24.18 3.45
N SER A 142 9.83 24.04 2.62
CA SER A 142 9.69 23.62 1.21
C SER A 142 9.21 22.18 1.08
N GLY A 143 9.75 21.25 1.88
CA GLY A 143 9.29 19.87 1.96
C GLY A 143 7.86 19.75 2.52
N ALA A 144 7.54 20.56 3.54
CA ALA A 144 6.20 20.66 4.09
C ALA A 144 5.17 21.17 3.06
N ALA A 145 5.53 22.20 2.27
CA ALA A 145 4.68 22.72 1.21
C ALA A 145 4.44 21.67 0.11
N LEU A 146 5.47 20.93 -0.29
CA LEU A 146 5.35 19.83 -1.25
C LEU A 146 4.38 18.75 -0.73
N ALA A 147 4.54 18.32 0.54
CA ALA A 147 3.66 17.34 1.16
C ALA A 147 2.22 17.87 1.30
N GLY A 148 2.05 19.14 1.68
CA GLY A 148 0.74 19.78 1.81
C GLY A 148 0.00 19.94 0.47
N GLY A 149 0.73 19.97 -0.66
CA GLY A 149 0.15 20.01 -2.01
C GLY A 149 -0.34 18.64 -2.52
N ALA A 150 0.02 17.55 -1.87
CA ALA A 150 -0.40 16.21 -2.29
C ALA A 150 -1.79 15.86 -1.74
N ARG A 151 -2.75 15.65 -2.66
CA ARG A 151 -4.10 15.22 -2.27
C ARG A 151 -4.15 13.71 -2.19
N MET A 152 -4.21 13.18 -0.98
CA MET A 152 -4.42 11.74 -0.76
C MET A 152 -5.90 11.41 -0.62
N ARG A 153 -6.32 10.35 -1.33
CA ARG A 153 -7.70 9.85 -1.37
C ARG A 153 -7.86 8.67 -0.41
N ALA A 154 -9.06 8.52 0.11
CA ALA A 154 -9.41 7.39 0.96
C ALA A 154 -9.86 6.16 0.17
N SER A 155 -9.81 4.99 0.80
CA SER A 155 -10.43 3.76 0.28
C SER A 155 -10.89 2.88 1.44
N TRP A 156 -12.13 2.41 1.37
CA TRP A 156 -12.60 1.31 2.19
C TRP A 156 -12.22 -0.03 1.54
N ALA A 157 -11.78 -0.96 2.36
CA ALA A 157 -11.44 -2.32 1.96
C ALA A 157 -12.25 -3.31 2.80
N VAL A 158 -13.02 -4.20 2.18
CA VAL A 158 -13.74 -5.26 2.88
C VAL A 158 -13.15 -6.61 2.49
N MET A 159 -12.67 -7.32 3.49
CA MET A 159 -12.12 -8.68 3.38
C MET A 159 -13.22 -9.67 3.67
N VAL A 160 -13.59 -10.48 2.68
CA VAL A 160 -14.71 -11.43 2.73
C VAL A 160 -14.17 -12.85 2.80
N ARG A 161 -14.62 -13.63 3.76
CA ARG A 161 -14.31 -15.06 3.90
C ARG A 161 -15.54 -15.87 3.57
N CYS A 162 -15.41 -16.70 2.55
CA CYS A 162 -16.50 -17.55 2.06
C CYS A 162 -16.37 -18.97 2.59
N PRO A 163 -17.44 -19.62 3.03
CA PRO A 163 -17.40 -21.00 3.53
C PRO A 163 -17.10 -22.01 2.43
N ALA A 164 -17.30 -21.65 1.16
CA ALA A 164 -17.03 -22.46 -0.01
C ALA A 164 -16.56 -21.59 -1.18
N PRO A 165 -15.83 -22.15 -2.17
CA PRO A 165 -15.42 -21.43 -3.38
C PRO A 165 -16.62 -20.88 -4.16
N LEU A 166 -16.49 -19.64 -4.61
CA LEU A 166 -17.49 -18.99 -5.45
C LEU A 166 -17.29 -19.38 -6.93
N ALA A 167 -18.39 -19.66 -7.62
CA ALA A 167 -18.38 -20.00 -9.04
C ALA A 167 -18.33 -18.76 -9.95
N LEU A 168 -17.46 -17.78 -9.61
CA LEU A 168 -17.22 -16.62 -10.46
C LEU A 168 -16.16 -16.95 -11.51
N PRO A 169 -16.36 -16.56 -12.79
CA PRO A 169 -15.48 -16.94 -13.89
C PRO A 169 -14.24 -16.03 -14.02
N TRP A 170 -13.88 -15.31 -12.96
CA TRP A 170 -12.75 -14.39 -12.89
C TRP A 170 -12.14 -14.35 -11.48
N GLU A 171 -10.86 -14.01 -11.40
CA GLU A 171 -10.12 -13.85 -10.15
C GLU A 171 -10.05 -12.38 -9.70
N GLY A 172 -10.31 -11.44 -10.60
CA GLY A 172 -10.39 -10.04 -10.25
C GLY A 172 -11.20 -9.24 -11.25
N ALA A 173 -11.72 -8.10 -10.81
CA ALA A 173 -12.46 -7.21 -11.68
C ALA A 173 -12.31 -5.75 -11.29
N PHE A 174 -12.12 -4.90 -12.31
CA PHE A 174 -12.30 -3.46 -12.19
C PHE A 174 -13.78 -3.15 -12.32
N ILE A 175 -14.33 -2.46 -11.35
CA ILE A 175 -15.75 -2.07 -11.32
C ILE A 175 -15.83 -0.56 -11.53
N ASN A 176 -16.44 -0.15 -12.62
CA ASN A 176 -16.55 1.25 -13.01
C ASN A 176 -17.96 1.81 -12.76
N ALA A 177 -18.77 1.12 -11.97
CA ALA A 177 -20.11 1.53 -11.58
C ALA A 177 -20.40 1.20 -10.11
N GLY A 178 -21.23 2.01 -9.45
CA GLY A 178 -21.60 1.80 -8.05
C GLY A 178 -20.46 2.13 -7.05
N PRO A 179 -20.54 1.57 -5.83
CA PRO A 179 -19.61 1.89 -4.76
C PRO A 179 -18.25 1.19 -4.89
N LEU A 180 -18.18 0.07 -5.62
CA LEU A 180 -16.97 -0.72 -5.76
C LEU A 180 -16.07 -0.13 -6.87
N ARG A 181 -14.75 -0.31 -6.72
CA ARG A 181 -13.72 -0.02 -7.73
C ARG A 181 -13.00 -1.28 -8.16
N TRP A 182 -12.76 -2.20 -7.23
CA TRP A 182 -12.00 -3.41 -7.46
C TRP A 182 -12.53 -4.54 -6.59
N VAL A 183 -12.63 -5.72 -7.18
CA VAL A 183 -12.95 -6.96 -6.48
C VAL A 183 -11.91 -8.00 -6.86
N ALA A 184 -11.41 -8.79 -5.91
CA ALA A 184 -10.44 -9.83 -6.20
C ALA A 184 -10.59 -11.04 -5.29
N ARG A 185 -10.45 -12.24 -5.88
CA ARG A 185 -10.24 -13.50 -5.16
C ARG A 185 -8.82 -13.52 -4.62
N ASP A 186 -8.64 -13.09 -3.37
CA ASP A 186 -7.32 -13.03 -2.74
C ASP A 186 -6.68 -14.42 -2.63
N SER A 187 -7.49 -15.45 -2.34
CA SER A 187 -7.06 -16.84 -2.25
C SER A 187 -6.55 -17.45 -3.57
N SER A 188 -6.78 -16.81 -4.73
CA SER A 188 -6.23 -17.24 -6.03
C SER A 188 -4.78 -16.84 -6.24
N LYS A 189 -4.27 -15.93 -5.42
CA LYS A 189 -2.89 -15.44 -5.56
C LYS A 189 -1.89 -16.52 -5.13
N PRO A 190 -0.73 -16.62 -5.79
CA PRO A 190 0.32 -17.58 -5.43
C PRO A 190 0.70 -17.54 -3.95
N GLY A 191 0.83 -18.73 -3.35
CA GLY A 191 1.24 -18.91 -1.96
C GLY A 191 0.19 -18.54 -0.91
N ARG A 192 -1.06 -18.25 -1.31
CA ARG A 192 -2.17 -18.07 -0.36
C ARG A 192 -2.69 -19.43 0.08
N THR A 193 -2.92 -19.55 1.38
CA THR A 193 -3.48 -20.76 2.03
C THR A 193 -4.66 -20.36 2.90
N GLY A 194 -5.53 -21.30 3.22
CA GLY A 194 -6.71 -21.05 4.05
C GLY A 194 -8.01 -21.03 3.25
N PRO A 195 -9.08 -20.49 3.83
CA PRO A 195 -10.40 -20.44 3.20
C PRO A 195 -10.44 -19.54 1.97
N GLU A 196 -11.48 -19.70 1.18
CA GLU A 196 -11.78 -18.79 0.07
C GLU A 196 -11.94 -17.36 0.60
N THR A 197 -11.06 -16.44 0.14
CA THR A 197 -11.10 -15.04 0.53
C THR A 197 -11.20 -14.13 -0.66
N TRP A 198 -12.03 -13.10 -0.51
CA TRP A 198 -12.20 -12.05 -1.49
C TRP A 198 -11.91 -10.69 -0.86
N LEU A 199 -11.40 -9.78 -1.67
CA LEU A 199 -11.25 -8.39 -1.28
C LEU A 199 -12.15 -7.50 -2.15
N LEU A 200 -12.82 -6.57 -1.49
CA LEU A 200 -13.60 -5.51 -2.10
C LEU A 200 -12.95 -4.17 -1.77
N HIS A 201 -12.53 -3.40 -2.76
CA HIS A 201 -12.15 -2.01 -2.60
C HIS A 201 -13.28 -1.11 -3.08
N ALA A 202 -13.68 -0.17 -2.26
CA ALA A 202 -14.60 0.89 -2.66
C ALA A 202 -13.89 1.92 -3.55
N SER A 203 -14.65 2.63 -4.38
CA SER A 203 -14.16 3.77 -5.13
C SER A 203 -13.72 4.90 -4.18
N ALA A 204 -12.77 5.73 -4.59
CA ALA A 204 -12.30 6.83 -3.77
C ALA A 204 -13.44 7.82 -3.46
N GLN A 205 -14.27 8.14 -4.47
CA GLN A 205 -15.41 9.04 -4.29
C GLN A 205 -16.39 8.53 -3.24
N TRP A 206 -16.77 7.25 -3.34
CA TRP A 206 -17.66 6.63 -2.38
C TRP A 206 -17.02 6.56 -0.98
N SER A 207 -15.73 6.20 -0.91
CA SER A 207 -15.01 6.11 0.35
C SER A 207 -14.88 7.44 1.08
N GLU A 208 -14.69 8.53 0.35
CA GLU A 208 -14.63 9.89 0.92
C GLU A 208 -16.01 10.35 1.46
N ALA A 209 -17.08 10.02 0.73
CA ALA A 209 -18.44 10.31 1.19
C ALA A 209 -18.86 9.52 2.45
N HIS A 210 -18.28 8.34 2.64
CA HIS A 210 -18.56 7.40 3.75
C HIS A 210 -17.36 7.25 4.70
N LEU A 211 -16.48 8.25 4.76
CA LEU A 211 -15.19 8.10 5.45
C LEU A 211 -15.35 7.87 6.96
N GLU A 212 -16.35 8.49 7.57
CA GLU A 212 -16.59 8.40 9.01
C GLU A 212 -17.74 7.44 9.36
N ASP A 213 -18.29 6.74 8.37
CA ASP A 213 -19.35 5.77 8.62
C ASP A 213 -18.85 4.58 9.45
N ASP A 214 -19.80 3.93 10.10
CA ASP A 214 -19.54 2.71 10.86
C ASP A 214 -19.09 1.57 9.94
N ALA A 215 -18.06 0.83 10.38
CA ALA A 215 -17.47 -0.25 9.59
C ALA A 215 -18.47 -1.38 9.27
N ALA A 216 -19.45 -1.65 10.12
CA ALA A 216 -20.47 -2.66 9.85
C ALA A 216 -21.45 -2.17 8.75
N ALA A 217 -21.85 -0.90 8.79
CA ALA A 217 -22.69 -0.31 7.75
C ALA A 217 -21.99 -0.30 6.39
N VAL A 218 -20.73 0.11 6.35
CA VAL A 218 -19.88 0.04 5.14
C VAL A 218 -19.77 -1.39 4.62
N THR A 219 -19.54 -2.36 5.50
CA THR A 219 -19.44 -3.79 5.13
C THR A 219 -20.72 -4.26 4.46
N GLN A 220 -21.89 -3.94 5.01
CA GLN A 220 -23.18 -4.36 4.42
C GLN A 220 -23.42 -3.76 3.04
N GLN A 221 -23.12 -2.47 2.86
CA GLN A 221 -23.28 -1.80 1.56
C GLN A 221 -22.37 -2.38 0.49
N LEU A 222 -21.08 -2.63 0.80
CA LEU A 222 -20.13 -3.18 -0.16
C LEU A 222 -20.39 -4.66 -0.46
N LEU A 223 -20.88 -5.45 0.52
CA LEU A 223 -21.31 -6.82 0.29
C LEU A 223 -22.57 -6.86 -0.59
N ALA A 224 -23.53 -5.95 -0.38
CA ALA A 224 -24.70 -5.86 -1.26
C ALA A 224 -24.30 -5.59 -2.71
N ALA A 225 -23.39 -4.64 -2.93
CA ALA A 225 -22.86 -4.37 -4.27
C ALA A 225 -22.08 -5.56 -4.86
N PHE A 226 -21.38 -6.33 -4.03
CA PHE A 226 -20.72 -7.55 -4.49
C PHE A 226 -21.72 -8.65 -4.86
N THR A 227 -22.84 -8.75 -4.12
CA THR A 227 -23.91 -9.72 -4.44
C THR A 227 -24.51 -9.44 -5.82
N GLU A 228 -24.67 -8.17 -6.21
CA GLU A 228 -25.14 -7.78 -7.56
C GLU A 228 -24.19 -8.24 -8.68
N LEU A 229 -22.91 -8.43 -8.37
CA LEU A 229 -21.89 -8.95 -9.29
C LEU A 229 -21.79 -10.48 -9.28
N GLY A 230 -22.68 -11.17 -8.59
CA GLY A 230 -22.69 -12.63 -8.44
C GLY A 230 -21.95 -13.13 -7.20
N GLY A 231 -21.57 -12.24 -6.31
CA GLY A 231 -20.99 -12.59 -5.02
C GLY A 231 -22.01 -13.18 -4.04
N PRO A 232 -21.57 -13.64 -2.86
CA PRO A 232 -22.43 -14.26 -1.86
C PRO A 232 -23.31 -13.22 -1.17
N ARG A 233 -24.40 -13.66 -0.59
CA ARG A 233 -25.22 -12.80 0.26
C ARG A 233 -24.50 -12.48 1.58
N PRO A 234 -24.72 -11.29 2.18
CA PRO A 234 -24.03 -10.86 3.39
C PRO A 234 -24.12 -11.85 4.57
N GLU A 235 -25.27 -12.49 4.75
CA GLU A 235 -25.52 -13.45 5.82
C GLU A 235 -24.79 -14.81 5.66
N GLN A 236 -24.21 -15.06 4.48
CA GLN A 236 -23.53 -16.30 4.15
C GLN A 236 -22.02 -16.24 4.39
N VAL A 237 -21.48 -15.09 4.74
CA VAL A 237 -20.04 -14.86 4.81
C VAL A 237 -19.64 -14.14 6.09
N GLN A 238 -18.37 -14.27 6.43
CA GLN A 238 -17.73 -13.41 7.41
C GLN A 238 -16.99 -12.29 6.69
N ALA A 239 -17.12 -11.06 7.15
CA ALA A 239 -16.45 -9.94 6.54
C ALA A 239 -15.85 -8.99 7.59
N THR A 240 -14.78 -8.31 7.19
CA THR A 240 -14.10 -7.33 8.05
C THR A 240 -13.71 -6.13 7.19
N ALA A 241 -14.15 -4.93 7.58
CA ALA A 241 -13.76 -3.71 6.90
C ALA A 241 -12.47 -3.11 7.47
N HIS A 242 -11.75 -2.40 6.62
CA HIS A 242 -10.61 -1.56 6.98
C HIS A 242 -10.69 -0.24 6.22
N ARG A 243 -10.46 0.85 6.94
CA ARG A 243 -10.47 2.20 6.38
C ARG A 243 -9.05 2.69 6.13
N TRP A 244 -8.70 2.87 4.85
CA TRP A 244 -7.50 3.55 4.44
C TRP A 244 -7.78 5.05 4.26
N ARG A 245 -7.24 5.89 5.14
CA ARG A 245 -7.38 7.35 5.00
C ARG A 245 -6.47 7.92 3.92
N PHE A 246 -5.34 7.26 3.66
CA PHE A 246 -4.31 7.67 2.72
C PHE A 246 -3.98 6.51 1.78
N ALA A 247 -4.92 6.19 0.88
CA ALA A 247 -4.84 5.00 0.03
C ALA A 247 -4.19 5.28 -1.33
N ASP A 248 -4.47 6.43 -1.91
CA ASP A 248 -4.06 6.80 -3.26
C ASP A 248 -3.79 8.30 -3.32
N THR A 249 -3.09 8.78 -4.35
CA THR A 249 -2.81 10.20 -4.56
C THR A 249 -3.36 10.64 -5.91
N GLU A 250 -4.18 11.69 -5.92
CA GLU A 250 -4.83 12.15 -7.14
C GLU A 250 -4.85 13.69 -7.24
N PRO A 251 -4.21 14.29 -8.25
CA PRO A 251 -3.31 13.62 -9.19
C PRO A 251 -2.02 13.15 -8.49
N ALA A 252 -1.45 12.03 -8.95
CA ALA A 252 -0.15 11.59 -8.47
C ALA A 252 0.94 12.58 -8.89
N LEU A 253 1.85 12.90 -7.96
CA LEU A 253 2.97 13.76 -8.26
C LEU A 253 4.03 13.01 -9.09
N THR A 254 4.86 13.77 -9.81
CA THR A 254 5.94 13.25 -10.67
C THR A 254 7.32 13.79 -10.30
N VAL A 255 7.45 14.29 -9.06
CA VAL A 255 8.71 14.87 -8.53
C VAL A 255 9.78 13.80 -8.35
N GLY A 256 9.38 12.56 -8.16
CA GLY A 256 10.26 11.43 -7.88
C GLY A 256 10.56 11.31 -6.40
N HIS A 257 11.39 12.22 -5.89
CA HIS A 257 11.74 12.36 -4.46
C HIS A 257 12.11 13.81 -4.18
N TRP A 258 12.23 14.17 -2.93
CA TRP A 258 12.73 15.47 -2.50
C TRP A 258 13.92 15.31 -1.56
N TRP A 259 14.93 16.18 -1.69
CA TRP A 259 16.13 16.20 -0.85
C TRP A 259 16.56 17.64 -0.58
N ASP A 260 16.73 17.98 0.69
CA ASP A 260 17.35 19.20 1.18
C ASP A 260 18.76 18.87 1.67
N ALA A 261 19.76 19.37 0.96
CA ALA A 261 21.16 19.06 1.26
C ALA A 261 21.67 19.81 2.51
N GLU A 262 21.17 21.02 2.77
CA GLU A 262 21.58 21.80 3.95
C GLU A 262 21.03 21.18 5.23
N ALA A 263 19.75 20.83 5.22
CA ALA A 263 19.10 20.18 6.34
C ALA A 263 19.38 18.68 6.42
N SER A 264 19.91 18.06 5.37
CA SER A 264 20.04 16.59 5.25
C SER A 264 18.71 15.86 5.51
N LEU A 265 17.63 16.39 4.91
CA LEU A 265 16.29 15.84 4.99
C LEU A 265 15.81 15.35 3.62
N GLY A 266 15.10 14.22 3.61
CA GLY A 266 14.55 13.67 2.38
C GLY A 266 13.11 13.16 2.51
N LEU A 267 12.40 13.17 1.37
CA LEU A 267 11.07 12.58 1.21
C LEU A 267 11.07 11.59 0.06
N CYS A 268 10.50 10.42 0.30
CA CYS A 268 10.15 9.45 -0.73
C CYS A 268 8.79 8.83 -0.45
N GLY A 269 8.18 8.28 -1.47
CA GLY A 269 6.89 7.60 -1.39
C GLY A 269 6.23 7.51 -2.75
N ASP A 270 5.25 6.65 -2.88
CA ASP A 270 4.45 6.48 -4.09
C ASP A 270 3.76 7.77 -4.53
N TRP A 271 3.31 8.57 -3.58
CA TRP A 271 2.65 9.86 -3.81
C TRP A 271 3.55 10.90 -4.51
N LEU A 272 4.88 10.76 -4.45
CA LEU A 272 5.86 11.58 -5.16
C LEU A 272 6.18 11.06 -6.56
N HIS A 273 5.83 9.80 -6.88
CA HIS A 273 6.25 9.15 -8.12
C HIS A 273 5.11 8.32 -8.77
N GLY A 274 4.04 8.97 -9.14
CA GLY A 274 2.96 8.38 -9.94
C GLY A 274 2.09 7.35 -9.24
N GLY A 275 2.17 7.23 -7.91
CA GLY A 275 1.46 6.20 -7.14
C GLY A 275 2.03 4.79 -7.35
N LYS A 276 1.37 3.77 -6.85
CA LYS A 276 1.67 2.35 -7.06
C LYS A 276 2.95 1.87 -6.35
N VAL A 277 3.14 0.55 -6.33
CA VAL A 277 4.30 -0.10 -5.71
C VAL A 277 5.60 0.24 -6.45
N GLU A 278 5.57 0.27 -7.78
CA GLU A 278 6.70 0.68 -8.62
C GLU A 278 7.14 2.10 -8.30
N GLY A 279 6.19 3.05 -8.23
CA GLY A 279 6.49 4.44 -7.87
C GLY A 279 7.10 4.58 -6.48
N ALA A 280 6.60 3.84 -5.48
CA ALA A 280 7.17 3.81 -4.14
C ALA A 280 8.63 3.35 -4.15
N TRP A 281 8.94 2.27 -4.90
CA TRP A 281 10.29 1.74 -5.00
C TRP A 281 11.23 2.72 -5.73
N LEU A 282 10.80 3.26 -6.88
CA LEU A 282 11.59 4.22 -7.67
C LEU A 282 11.88 5.51 -6.90
N SER A 283 10.91 6.00 -6.14
CA SER A 283 11.06 7.17 -5.28
C SER A 283 12.12 6.93 -4.20
N GLY A 284 12.04 5.80 -3.50
CA GLY A 284 13.04 5.42 -2.49
C GLY A 284 14.42 5.18 -3.08
N TRP A 285 14.49 4.52 -4.24
CA TRP A 285 15.74 4.27 -4.97
C TRP A 285 16.42 5.60 -5.39
N GLY A 286 15.67 6.52 -5.99
CA GLY A 286 16.18 7.83 -6.41
C GLY A 286 16.70 8.65 -5.23
N LEU A 287 15.95 8.70 -4.12
CA LEU A 287 16.40 9.37 -2.90
C LEU A 287 17.68 8.75 -2.34
N ALA A 288 17.77 7.42 -2.29
CA ALA A 288 18.96 6.73 -1.80
C ALA A 288 20.21 7.06 -2.63
N GLN A 289 20.08 7.11 -3.96
CA GLN A 289 21.17 7.51 -4.84
C GLN A 289 21.61 8.96 -4.58
N ARG A 290 20.65 9.87 -4.39
CA ARG A 290 20.94 11.29 -4.10
C ARG A 290 21.67 11.47 -2.77
N VAL A 291 21.23 10.77 -1.73
CA VAL A 291 21.90 10.78 -0.41
C VAL A 291 23.31 10.17 -0.48
N ALA A 292 23.49 9.07 -1.21
CA ALA A 292 24.78 8.43 -1.37
C ALA A 292 25.81 9.33 -2.09
N GLN A 293 25.37 10.20 -2.98
CA GLN A 293 26.22 11.24 -3.59
C GLN A 293 26.59 12.31 -2.58
N ALA A 294 25.61 12.86 -1.86
CA ALA A 294 25.85 13.92 -0.87
C ALA A 294 26.73 13.51 0.32
N VAL A 295 26.88 12.22 0.60
CA VAL A 295 27.78 11.71 1.67
C VAL A 295 29.22 11.54 1.16
N ARG A 296 29.44 11.49 -0.18
CA ARG A 296 30.78 11.37 -0.79
C ARG A 296 31.45 12.71 -1.07
N ASP A 297 30.64 13.74 -1.27
CA ASP A 297 31.06 15.13 -1.48
C ASP A 297 31.30 15.81 -0.12
#